data_d760b04b935796dfbb5d0a453d54e5a5
#
_entry.id   d760b04b935796dfbb5d0a453d54e5a5
#
_cell.length_a   1.000
_cell.length_b   1.000
_cell.length_c   1.000
_cell.angle_alpha   90.00
_cell.angle_beta   90.00
_cell.angle_gamma   90.00
#
_symmetry.space_group_name_H-M   'P 1'
#
loop_
_entity.id
_entity.type
_entity.pdbx_description
1 polymer ?
#
loop_
_entity_poly.entity_id
_entity_poly.type
_entity_poly.pdbx_seq_one_letter_code
_entity_poly.pdbx_strand_id
1 'polypeptide(L)'
;ILLSNDVLNNSWKWHALSNGASTNVDPGAALHFLQGSALEWDTIGNRYIYYSEGQTAYAIDPVTFVGTSLNFTGTPAPNATPNAIFSKMRFVPELGGLVFLTNATNNVYFVKLYNSRYT
;
A
#
# COMPACT_ATOMS: atom_id res chain seq x y z
N ILE A 1 7.36 -11.05 8.68
CA ILE A 1 6.18 -11.45 7.88
C ILE A 1 6.25 -10.78 6.52
N LEU A 2 6.10 -11.56 5.49
CA LEU A 2 6.00 -11.08 4.12
C LEU A 2 4.57 -11.26 3.63
N LEU A 3 3.97 -10.20 3.09
CA LEU A 3 2.71 -10.31 2.37
C LEU A 3 3.01 -10.35 0.88
N SER A 4 2.40 -11.26 0.18
CA SER A 4 2.48 -11.36 -1.27
C SER A 4 1.10 -11.59 -1.86
N ASN A 5 0.98 -11.30 -3.15
CA ASN A 5 -0.26 -11.44 -3.88
C ASN A 5 -0.04 -12.43 -5.03
N ASP A 6 -0.88 -13.43 -5.14
CA ASP A 6 -0.75 -14.52 -6.11
C ASP A 6 -1.86 -14.41 -7.15
N VAL A 7 -1.49 -14.49 -8.43
CA VAL A 7 -2.39 -14.34 -9.58
C VAL A 7 -2.76 -15.67 -10.23
N LEU A 8 -2.23 -16.77 -9.75
CA LEU A 8 -2.50 -18.06 -10.36
C LEU A 8 -3.98 -18.43 -10.29
N ASN A 9 -4.51 -18.94 -11.39
CA ASN A 9 -5.91 -19.41 -11.50
C ASN A 9 -6.99 -18.32 -11.37
N ASN A 10 -6.71 -17.10 -11.82
CA ASN A 10 -7.63 -15.97 -11.75
C ASN A 10 -8.14 -15.64 -10.35
N SER A 11 -7.42 -16.07 -9.33
CA SER A 11 -7.72 -15.70 -7.96
C SER A 11 -6.51 -15.02 -7.34
N TRP A 12 -6.70 -13.78 -6.92
CA TRP A 12 -5.68 -13.06 -6.16
C TRP A 12 -5.82 -13.45 -4.71
N LYS A 13 -4.74 -13.93 -4.13
CA LYS A 13 -4.71 -14.29 -2.71
C LYS A 13 -3.54 -13.62 -2.03
N TRP A 14 -3.81 -13.15 -0.85
CA TRP A 14 -2.78 -12.65 0.04
C TRP A 14 -2.22 -13.81 0.86
N HIS A 15 -0.90 -13.84 1.00
CA HIS A 15 -0.21 -14.86 1.77
C HIS A 15 0.62 -14.19 2.86
N ALA A 16 0.45 -14.61 4.09
CA ALA A 16 1.34 -14.24 5.17
C ALA A 16 2.35 -15.38 5.37
N LEU A 17 3.63 -15.03 5.34
CA LEU A 17 4.71 -15.99 5.58
C LEU A 17 5.24 -15.82 6.99
N SER A 18 5.32 -16.91 7.72
CA SER A 18 5.89 -16.94 9.06
C SER A 18 6.63 -18.27 9.25
N ASN A 19 7.90 -18.20 9.63
CA ASN A 19 8.74 -19.38 9.89
C ASN A 19 8.73 -20.41 8.74
N GLY A 20 8.71 -19.93 7.50
CA GLY A 20 8.69 -20.79 6.32
C GLY A 20 7.32 -21.34 5.95
N ALA A 21 6.29 -21.09 6.75
CA ALA A 21 4.92 -21.47 6.43
C ALA A 21 4.17 -20.32 5.77
N SER A 22 3.28 -20.65 4.84
CA SER A 22 2.42 -19.69 4.15
C SER A 22 0.97 -19.90 4.58
N THR A 23 0.30 -18.81 4.97
CA THR A 23 -1.11 -18.82 5.36
C THR A 23 -1.87 -17.85 4.48
N ASN A 24 -3.00 -18.28 3.91
CA ASN A 24 -3.88 -17.39 3.17
C ASN A 24 -4.57 -16.41 4.13
N VAL A 25 -4.57 -15.14 3.75
CA VAL A 25 -5.23 -14.08 4.51
C VAL A 25 -6.12 -13.27 3.59
N ASP A 26 -7.13 -12.62 4.12
CA ASP A 26 -8.07 -11.81 3.35
C ASP A 26 -8.17 -10.40 3.96
N PRO A 27 -7.47 -9.42 3.37
CA PRO A 27 -7.56 -8.04 3.85
C PRO A 27 -8.84 -7.31 3.45
N GLY A 28 -9.72 -7.94 2.68
CA GLY A 28 -10.97 -7.37 2.23
C GLY A 28 -11.13 -7.35 0.71
N ALA A 29 -12.37 -7.39 0.24
CA ALA A 29 -12.70 -7.49 -1.18
C ALA A 29 -12.16 -6.31 -2.02
N ALA A 30 -12.07 -5.11 -1.43
CA ALA A 30 -11.55 -3.93 -2.12
C ALA A 30 -10.07 -4.04 -2.47
N LEU A 31 -9.34 -4.99 -1.87
CA LEU A 31 -7.92 -5.22 -2.10
C LEU A 31 -7.65 -6.40 -3.03
N HIS A 32 -8.69 -7.00 -3.57
CA HIS A 32 -8.56 -8.08 -4.54
C HIS A 32 -8.34 -7.52 -5.95
N PHE A 33 -7.58 -8.24 -6.76
CA PHE A 33 -7.40 -7.98 -8.19
C PHE A 33 -6.71 -6.66 -8.56
N LEU A 34 -5.98 -6.04 -7.65
CA LEU A 34 -5.27 -4.81 -7.91
C LEU A 34 -3.84 -5.08 -8.35
N GLN A 35 -3.63 -5.10 -9.65
CA GLN A 35 -2.32 -5.33 -10.24
C GLN A 35 -1.46 -4.06 -10.19
N GLY A 36 -0.15 -4.24 -10.02
CA GLY A 36 0.80 -3.14 -10.09
C GLY A 36 0.77 -2.20 -8.89
N SER A 37 0.34 -2.69 -7.75
CA SER A 37 0.25 -1.91 -6.51
C SER A 37 1.60 -1.81 -5.79
N ALA A 38 1.62 -1.03 -4.71
CA ALA A 38 2.76 -0.93 -3.80
C ALA A 38 2.34 -1.35 -2.39
N LEU A 39 3.27 -1.94 -1.68
CA LEU A 39 3.11 -2.33 -0.27
C LEU A 39 4.33 -1.84 0.49
N GLU A 40 4.10 -1.05 1.54
CA GLU A 40 5.14 -0.50 2.40
C GLU A 40 4.84 -0.76 3.86
N TRP A 41 5.87 -0.78 4.68
CA TRP A 41 5.74 -0.88 6.13
C TRP A 41 5.77 0.52 6.75
N ASP A 42 4.68 0.85 7.44
CA ASP A 42 4.55 2.09 8.21
C ASP A 42 5.12 1.85 9.61
N THR A 43 6.32 2.36 9.85
CA THR A 43 7.03 2.16 11.13
C THR A 43 6.43 2.95 12.28
N ILE A 44 5.66 3.99 12.01
CA ILE A 44 4.99 4.79 13.04
C ILE A 44 3.71 4.10 13.51
N GLY A 45 2.88 3.67 12.56
CA GLY A 45 1.61 3.02 12.86
C GLY A 45 1.71 1.51 13.05
N ASN A 46 2.87 0.91 12.82
CA ASN A 46 3.09 -0.55 12.88
C ASN A 46 2.05 -1.32 12.06
N ARG A 47 1.95 -0.97 10.78
CA ARG A 47 0.99 -1.55 9.85
C ARG A 47 1.55 -1.54 8.44
N TYR A 48 0.97 -2.34 7.55
CA TYR A 48 1.26 -2.25 6.13
C TYR A 48 0.40 -1.17 5.49
N ILE A 49 0.96 -0.45 4.52
CA ILE A 49 0.21 0.47 3.68
C ILE A 49 0.22 -0.07 2.26
N TYR A 50 -0.96 -0.27 1.73
CA TYR A 50 -1.20 -0.75 0.37
C TYR A 50 -1.81 0.37 -0.46
N TYR A 51 -1.22 0.63 -1.63
CA TYR A 51 -1.69 1.70 -2.51
C TYR A 51 -1.58 1.28 -3.97
N SER A 52 -2.56 1.66 -4.76
CA SER A 52 -2.60 1.40 -6.20
C SER A 52 -2.68 2.70 -6.99
N GLU A 53 -3.73 3.47 -6.79
CA GLU A 53 -3.96 4.75 -7.49
C GLU A 53 -5.01 5.59 -6.77
N GLY A 54 -5.15 6.85 -7.20
CA GLY A 54 -6.20 7.74 -6.71
C GLY A 54 -5.94 8.29 -5.32
N GLN A 55 -7.00 8.48 -4.56
CA GLN A 55 -6.95 9.12 -3.24
C GLN A 55 -7.21 8.16 -2.08
N THR A 56 -7.18 6.86 -2.33
CA THR A 56 -7.40 5.86 -1.29
C THR A 56 -6.25 4.88 -1.23
N ALA A 57 -5.63 4.77 -0.07
CA ALA A 57 -4.76 3.66 0.29
C ALA A 57 -5.46 2.80 1.34
N TYR A 58 -4.83 1.73 1.74
CA TYR A 58 -5.37 0.82 2.75
C TYR A 58 -4.29 0.51 3.78
N ALA A 59 -4.67 0.62 5.05
CA ALA A 59 -3.85 0.13 6.14
C ALA A 59 -4.22 -1.31 6.43
N ILE A 60 -3.24 -2.21 6.45
CA ILE A 60 -3.45 -3.62 6.75
C ILE A 60 -2.84 -3.92 8.10
N ASP A 61 -3.67 -4.40 9.02
CA ASP A 61 -3.23 -4.78 10.36
C ASP A 61 -2.29 -5.98 10.29
N PRO A 62 -1.11 -5.95 10.94
CA PRO A 62 -0.13 -7.03 10.82
C PRO A 62 -0.50 -8.30 11.59
N VAL A 63 -1.52 -8.26 12.44
CA VAL A 63 -1.98 -9.40 13.23
C VAL A 63 -3.22 -10.03 12.62
N THR A 64 -4.25 -9.20 12.34
CA THR A 64 -5.53 -9.69 11.78
C THR A 64 -5.53 -9.73 10.25
N PHE A 65 -4.63 -8.99 9.61
CA PHE A 65 -4.52 -8.81 8.15
C PHE A 65 -5.77 -8.18 7.53
N VAL A 66 -6.59 -7.51 8.31
CA VAL A 66 -7.76 -6.78 7.80
C VAL A 66 -7.31 -5.41 7.29
N GLY A 67 -7.78 -5.05 6.09
CA GLY A 67 -7.51 -3.75 5.46
C GLY A 67 -8.56 -2.71 5.84
N THR A 68 -8.10 -1.50 6.14
CA THR A 68 -8.95 -0.35 6.43
C THR A 68 -8.57 0.79 5.49
N SER A 69 -9.56 1.45 4.88
CA SER A 69 -9.31 2.53 3.92
C SER A 69 -8.71 3.76 4.60
N LEU A 70 -7.76 4.36 3.90
CA LEU A 70 -7.17 5.66 4.23
C LEU A 70 -7.48 6.60 3.05
N ASN A 71 -8.35 7.57 3.27
CA ASN A 71 -8.76 8.50 2.23
C ASN A 71 -7.90 9.77 2.31
N PHE A 72 -7.23 10.09 1.21
CA PHE A 72 -6.39 11.27 1.11
C PHE A 72 -7.23 12.48 0.74
N THR A 73 -6.77 13.68 1.13
CA THR A 73 -7.38 14.96 0.76
C THR A 73 -6.40 15.76 -0.10
N GLY A 74 -6.92 16.76 -0.80
CA GLY A 74 -6.11 17.60 -1.68
C GLY A 74 -6.20 17.19 -3.14
N THR A 75 -5.20 17.55 -3.92
CA THR A 75 -5.15 17.21 -5.35
C THR A 75 -4.94 15.72 -5.52
N PRO A 76 -5.83 15.02 -6.25
CA PRO A 76 -5.63 13.60 -6.48
C PRO A 76 -4.38 13.32 -7.30
N ALA A 77 -3.70 12.24 -6.98
CA ALA A 77 -2.64 11.74 -7.83
C ALA A 77 -3.26 11.24 -9.15
N PRO A 78 -2.60 11.45 -10.29
CA PRO A 78 -3.05 10.86 -11.54
C PRO A 78 -3.07 9.34 -11.45
N ASN A 79 -3.96 8.72 -12.23
CA ASN A 79 -3.98 7.27 -12.33
C ASN A 79 -2.62 6.73 -12.77
N ALA A 80 -2.21 5.65 -12.17
CA ALA A 80 -0.91 5.04 -12.44
C ALA A 80 -0.88 4.24 -13.76
N THR A 81 -1.99 4.13 -14.47
CA THR A 81 -2.05 3.45 -15.75
C THR A 81 -1.42 4.30 -16.85
N PRO A 82 -0.81 3.66 -17.87
CA PRO A 82 -0.71 2.21 -18.08
C PRO A 82 0.34 1.51 -17.24
N ASN A 83 1.19 2.25 -16.56
CA ASN A 83 2.39 1.70 -15.93
C ASN A 83 2.24 1.43 -14.44
N ALA A 84 1.06 1.57 -13.89
CA ALA A 84 0.77 1.33 -12.49
C ALA A 84 1.87 1.83 -11.54
N ILE A 85 1.68 1.73 -10.25
CA ILE A 85 2.68 2.22 -9.28
C ILE A 85 3.86 1.24 -9.11
N PHE A 86 3.63 -0.07 -9.22
CA PHE A 86 4.66 -1.12 -9.17
C PHE A 86 5.73 -0.87 -8.11
N SER A 87 5.32 -0.71 -6.87
CA SER A 87 6.22 -0.48 -5.73
C SER A 87 7.05 0.83 -5.80
N LYS A 88 6.66 1.79 -6.64
CA LYS A 88 7.29 3.11 -6.66
C LYS A 88 6.77 4.01 -5.54
N MET A 89 6.69 3.45 -4.34
CA MET A 89 6.24 4.12 -3.13
C MET A 89 7.18 3.78 -1.98
N ARG A 90 7.42 4.77 -1.12
CA ARG A 90 8.20 4.57 0.11
C ARG A 90 7.54 5.29 1.26
N PHE A 91 7.52 4.63 2.41
CA PHE A 91 7.18 5.29 3.65
C PHE A 91 8.42 6.02 4.18
N VAL A 92 8.27 7.30 4.49
CA VAL A 92 9.36 8.16 4.99
C VAL A 92 8.97 8.63 6.38
N PRO A 93 9.48 7.96 7.44
CA PRO A 93 9.08 8.26 8.81
C PRO A 93 9.44 9.70 9.25
N GLU A 94 10.53 10.24 8.75
CA GLU A 94 10.95 11.62 9.05
C GLU A 94 9.96 12.66 8.57
N LEU A 95 9.25 12.35 7.49
CA LEU A 95 8.20 13.20 6.92
C LEU A 95 6.80 12.79 7.39
N GLY A 96 6.67 11.65 8.02
CA GLY A 96 5.39 11.13 8.50
C GLY A 96 4.43 10.74 7.38
N GLY A 97 4.93 10.24 6.26
CA GLY A 97 4.06 9.93 5.14
C GLY A 97 4.69 9.11 4.02
N LEU A 98 3.99 9.10 2.90
CA LEU A 98 4.33 8.32 1.72
C LEU A 98 4.84 9.23 0.62
N VAL A 99 5.92 8.81 -0.03
CA VAL A 99 6.42 9.43 -1.26
C VAL A 99 6.25 8.42 -2.39
N PHE A 100 5.67 8.82 -3.51
CA PHE A 100 5.44 7.89 -4.60
C PHE A 100 5.44 8.58 -5.98
N LEU A 101 5.66 7.74 -6.99
CA LEU A 101 5.58 8.10 -8.42
C LEU A 101 4.49 7.28 -9.07
N THR A 102 3.65 7.93 -9.87
CA THR A 102 2.64 7.21 -10.67
C THR A 102 3.20 6.79 -12.04
N ASN A 103 4.07 7.60 -12.61
CA ASN A 103 4.81 7.26 -13.83
C ASN A 103 6.07 8.14 -13.97
N ALA A 104 6.83 7.94 -15.04
CA ALA A 104 8.10 8.62 -15.24
C ALA A 104 7.97 10.11 -15.60
N THR A 105 6.80 10.57 -16.04
CA THR A 105 6.57 11.94 -16.52
C THR A 105 5.79 12.81 -15.57
N ASN A 106 5.14 12.22 -14.57
CA ASN A 106 4.37 12.95 -13.57
C ASN A 106 5.25 13.39 -12.40
N ASN A 107 4.73 14.33 -11.62
CA ASN A 107 5.41 14.78 -10.41
C ASN A 107 5.54 13.67 -9.37
N VAL A 108 6.50 13.84 -8.47
CA VAL A 108 6.55 13.06 -7.24
C VAL A 108 5.43 13.54 -6.33
N TYR A 109 4.70 12.61 -5.75
CA TYR A 109 3.62 12.91 -4.81
C TYR A 109 4.03 12.58 -3.39
N PHE A 110 3.56 13.39 -2.46
CA PHE A 110 3.72 13.16 -1.04
C PHE A 110 2.36 13.16 -0.36
N VAL A 111 2.09 12.14 0.43
CA VAL A 111 0.87 12.03 1.25
C VAL A 111 1.27 11.99 2.71
N LYS A 112 0.82 12.98 3.47
CA LYS A 112 1.06 13.05 4.89
C LYS A 112 0.06 12.17 5.64
N LEU A 113 0.57 11.19 6.38
CA LEU A 113 -0.24 10.30 7.22
C LEU A 113 -0.23 10.73 8.68
N TYR A 114 0.85 11.35 9.12
CA TYR A 114 1.05 11.75 10.51
C TYR A 114 1.52 13.19 10.58
N ASN A 115 1.25 13.86 11.67
CA ASN A 115 1.92 15.12 11.96
C ASN A 115 3.43 14.88 12.10
N SER A 116 4.23 15.91 11.80
CA SER A 116 5.67 15.79 11.93
C SER A 116 6.03 15.30 13.32
N ARG A 117 6.93 14.31 13.40
CA ARG A 117 7.41 13.78 14.68
C ARG A 117 8.25 14.79 15.48
N TYR A 118 8.58 15.93 14.88
CA TYR A 118 9.39 16.98 15.48
C TYR A 118 8.57 18.23 15.85
N THR A 119 7.26 18.14 15.77
CA THR A 119 6.36 19.25 16.17
C THR A 119 5.69 18.97 17.48
#